data_446fe8a0462366aefb6b95789091974e
#
_entry.id   446fe8a0462366aefb6b95789091974e
#
_cell.length_a   1.000
_cell.length_b   1.000
_cell.length_c   1.000
_cell.angle_alpha   90.00
_cell.angle_beta   90.00
_cell.angle_gamma   90.00
#
_symmetry.space_group_name_H-M   'P 1'
#
loop_
_entity.id
_entity.type
_entity.pdbx_description
1 polymer ?
#
loop_
_entity_poly.entity_id
_entity_poly.type
_entity_poly.pdbx_seq_one_letter_code
_entity_poly.pdbx_strand_id
1 'polypeptide(L)'
;MRLGRISYVNMAPLFFRLDAAVMEVTGVPTELNRKLLDGEIDLAPISSIAYALHADRLRILPRVAVSSEGAVDSIQLVSRAPLTRIRSVGVTPESATSVVLVRILLPEAEHVPLDEPADAKLLIGDAALQSMFEDPTPHHDLGRLWQERTGLPMV
;
A
#
# COMPACT_ATOMS: atom_id res chain seq x y z
N MET A 1 -23.64 -9.95 -4.09
CA MET A 1 -22.19 -9.98 -3.88
C MET A 1 -21.75 -8.67 -3.24
N ARG A 2 -20.96 -8.76 -2.17
CA ARG A 2 -20.41 -7.60 -1.45
C ARG A 2 -18.98 -7.36 -1.94
N LEU A 3 -18.73 -6.18 -2.50
CA LEU A 3 -17.46 -5.80 -3.10
C LEU A 3 -16.75 -4.77 -2.21
N GLY A 4 -15.56 -5.11 -1.72
CA GLY A 4 -14.69 -4.16 -1.04
C GLY A 4 -14.09 -3.15 -2.03
N ARG A 5 -14.20 -1.86 -1.74
CA ARG A 5 -13.66 -0.77 -2.54
C ARG A 5 -12.69 0.07 -1.73
N ILE A 6 -11.45 0.10 -2.15
CA ILE A 6 -10.47 1.03 -1.58
C ILE A 6 -10.81 2.44 -2.05
N SER A 7 -10.89 3.38 -1.10
CA SER A 7 -11.36 4.76 -1.35
C SER A 7 -10.31 5.68 -1.97
N TYR A 8 -9.06 5.24 -2.11
CA TYR A 8 -7.98 6.06 -2.67
C TYR A 8 -8.18 6.33 -4.17
N VAL A 9 -7.79 7.53 -4.61
CA VAL A 9 -7.97 7.98 -6.00
C VAL A 9 -7.22 7.11 -7.00
N ASN A 10 -6.05 6.58 -6.65
CA ASN A 10 -5.26 5.68 -7.52
C ASN A 10 -5.98 4.36 -7.81
N MET A 11 -6.97 3.98 -7.01
CA MET A 11 -7.79 2.79 -7.21
C MET A 11 -9.05 3.04 -8.06
N ALA A 12 -9.38 4.31 -8.35
CA ALA A 12 -10.57 4.67 -9.12
C ALA A 12 -10.66 3.97 -10.49
N PRO A 13 -9.57 3.80 -11.27
CA PRO A 13 -9.65 3.10 -12.55
C PRO A 13 -10.17 1.67 -12.47
N LEU A 14 -9.89 0.95 -11.37
CA LEU A 14 -10.34 -0.43 -11.17
C LEU A 14 -11.87 -0.54 -11.06
N PHE A 15 -12.51 0.51 -10.55
CA PHE A 15 -13.96 0.58 -10.32
C PHE A 15 -14.68 1.44 -11.36
N PHE A 16 -13.93 2.07 -12.27
CA PHE A 16 -14.52 2.95 -13.27
C PHE A 16 -15.38 2.14 -14.24
N ARG A 17 -16.66 2.55 -14.41
CA ARG A 17 -17.64 1.84 -15.24
C ARG A 17 -17.89 0.39 -14.84
N LEU A 18 -17.74 0.06 -13.58
CA LEU A 18 -18.16 -1.23 -13.06
C LEU A 18 -19.68 -1.32 -13.13
N ASP A 19 -20.20 -1.92 -14.20
CA ASP A 19 -21.63 -2.17 -14.42
C ASP A 19 -21.99 -3.55 -13.85
N ALA A 20 -22.05 -3.65 -12.54
CA ALA A 20 -22.42 -4.89 -11.85
C ALA A 20 -23.32 -4.57 -10.65
N ALA A 21 -24.34 -5.39 -10.46
CA ALA A 21 -25.24 -5.31 -9.29
C ALA A 21 -24.49 -5.82 -8.04
N VAL A 22 -23.67 -4.97 -7.44
CA VAL A 22 -22.88 -5.27 -6.24
C VAL A 22 -23.20 -4.29 -5.12
N MET A 23 -23.07 -4.75 -3.89
CA MET A 23 -23.07 -3.89 -2.72
C MET A 23 -21.63 -3.48 -2.43
N GLU A 24 -21.29 -2.22 -2.63
CA GLU A 24 -19.96 -1.69 -2.33
C GLU A 24 -19.79 -1.46 -0.83
N VAL A 25 -18.66 -1.92 -0.29
CA VAL A 25 -18.19 -1.69 1.08
C VAL A 25 -16.86 -0.96 1.00
N THR A 26 -16.87 0.33 1.32
CA THR A 26 -15.67 1.18 1.24
C THR A 26 -14.81 1.03 2.49
N GLY A 27 -13.49 1.10 2.32
CA GLY A 27 -12.53 1.07 3.43
C GLY A 27 -11.08 1.25 2.98
N VAL A 28 -10.18 1.31 3.95
CA VAL A 28 -8.73 1.27 3.71
C VAL A 28 -8.24 -0.16 3.48
N PRO A 29 -7.06 -0.36 2.85
CA PRO A 29 -6.59 -1.70 2.47
C PRO A 29 -6.60 -2.73 3.61
N THR A 30 -6.08 -2.39 4.79
CA THR A 30 -6.03 -3.32 5.93
C THR A 30 -7.41 -3.68 6.47
N GLU A 31 -8.35 -2.74 6.46
CA GLU A 31 -9.74 -2.98 6.86
C GLU A 31 -10.42 -3.96 5.89
N LEU A 32 -10.25 -3.75 4.58
CA LEU A 32 -10.84 -4.64 3.57
C LEU A 32 -10.19 -6.03 3.57
N ASN A 33 -8.86 -6.12 3.84
CA ASN A 33 -8.21 -7.41 4.05
C ASN A 33 -8.89 -8.20 5.18
N ARG A 34 -9.11 -7.55 6.33
CA ARG A 34 -9.79 -8.16 7.48
C ARG A 34 -11.22 -8.58 7.11
N LYS A 35 -12.01 -7.67 6.54
CA LYS A 35 -13.40 -7.96 6.15
C LYS A 35 -13.53 -9.13 5.18
N LEU A 36 -12.58 -9.27 4.23
CA LEU A 36 -12.57 -10.40 3.32
C LEU A 36 -12.26 -11.70 4.04
N LEU A 37 -11.26 -11.71 4.93
CA LEU A 37 -10.89 -12.89 5.72
C LEU A 37 -12.00 -13.32 6.69
N ASP A 38 -12.74 -12.37 7.24
CA ASP A 38 -13.87 -12.62 8.14
C ASP A 38 -15.17 -12.99 7.39
N GLY A 39 -15.17 -12.96 6.05
CA GLY A 39 -16.34 -13.25 5.23
C GLY A 39 -17.41 -12.15 5.27
N GLU A 40 -17.06 -10.94 5.72
CA GLU A 40 -17.96 -9.78 5.71
C GLU A 40 -18.14 -9.22 4.29
N ILE A 41 -17.16 -9.42 3.41
CA ILE A 41 -17.21 -9.11 1.97
C ILE A 41 -16.80 -10.33 1.15
N ASP A 42 -17.22 -10.39 -0.11
CA ASP A 42 -17.05 -11.56 -0.97
C ASP A 42 -15.88 -11.40 -1.94
N LEU A 43 -15.52 -10.16 -2.29
CA LEU A 43 -14.48 -9.80 -3.25
C LEU A 43 -13.87 -8.44 -2.87
N ALA A 44 -12.57 -8.30 -2.97
CA ALA A 44 -11.88 -7.01 -2.82
C ALA A 44 -10.49 -7.02 -3.46
N PRO A 45 -9.94 -5.86 -3.86
CA PRO A 45 -8.51 -5.69 -3.96
C PRO A 45 -7.91 -5.85 -2.56
N ILE A 46 -6.94 -6.73 -2.40
CA ILE A 46 -6.26 -6.94 -1.13
C ILE A 46 -4.75 -6.84 -1.32
N SER A 47 -4.04 -6.65 -0.23
CA SER A 47 -2.59 -6.58 -0.26
C SER A 47 -1.96 -7.94 -0.61
N SER A 48 -0.86 -7.93 -1.38
CA SER A 48 -0.12 -9.15 -1.75
C SER A 48 0.37 -9.92 -0.53
N ILE A 49 0.77 -9.23 0.55
CA ILE A 49 1.17 -9.90 1.79
C ILE A 49 -0.01 -10.59 2.49
N ALA A 50 -1.22 -9.99 2.47
CA ALA A 50 -2.40 -10.65 3.03
C ALA A 50 -2.74 -11.93 2.24
N TYR A 51 -2.64 -11.88 0.91
CA TYR A 51 -2.79 -13.08 0.10
C TYR A 51 -1.72 -14.13 0.44
N ALA A 52 -0.45 -13.74 0.50
CA ALA A 52 0.64 -14.68 0.79
C ALA A 52 0.46 -15.42 2.12
N LEU A 53 -0.05 -14.74 3.15
CA LEU A 53 -0.30 -15.29 4.47
C LEU A 53 -1.57 -16.17 4.56
N HIS A 54 -2.51 -16.03 3.62
CA HIS A 54 -3.82 -16.68 3.63
C HIS A 54 -4.19 -17.32 2.29
N ALA A 55 -3.20 -17.75 1.49
CA ALA A 55 -3.40 -18.29 0.14
C ALA A 55 -4.26 -19.57 0.12
N ASP A 56 -4.31 -20.31 1.23
CA ASP A 56 -5.17 -21.48 1.43
C ASP A 56 -6.66 -21.11 1.47
N ARG A 57 -7.00 -19.92 1.92
CA ARG A 57 -8.37 -19.41 2.11
C ARG A 57 -8.86 -18.50 0.97
N LEU A 58 -7.94 -17.91 0.20
CA LEU A 58 -8.23 -16.90 -0.79
C LEU A 58 -8.08 -17.44 -2.22
N ARG A 59 -8.74 -16.79 -3.17
CA ARG A 59 -8.59 -17.04 -4.60
C ARG A 59 -8.35 -15.74 -5.33
N ILE A 60 -7.34 -15.73 -6.21
CA ILE A 60 -7.04 -14.58 -7.06
C ILE A 60 -7.93 -14.64 -8.29
N LEU A 61 -8.57 -13.52 -8.63
CA LEU A 61 -9.19 -13.36 -9.94
C LEU A 61 -8.10 -13.24 -11.01
N PRO A 62 -8.18 -14.02 -12.09
CA PRO A 62 -7.18 -13.93 -13.15
C PRO A 62 -7.28 -12.60 -13.91
N ARG A 63 -6.16 -12.11 -14.42
CA ARG A 63 -6.05 -10.96 -15.33
C ARG A 63 -6.37 -9.59 -14.72
N VAL A 64 -6.52 -9.49 -13.42
CA VAL A 64 -6.74 -8.21 -12.73
C VAL A 64 -5.75 -8.08 -11.59
N ALA A 65 -4.87 -7.10 -11.68
CA ALA A 65 -3.94 -6.73 -10.60
C ALA A 65 -3.65 -5.23 -10.68
N VAL A 66 -3.27 -4.67 -9.54
CA VAL A 66 -2.69 -3.32 -9.47
C VAL A 66 -1.20 -3.50 -9.27
N SER A 67 -0.41 -3.00 -10.20
CA SER A 67 1.05 -3.14 -10.20
C SER A 67 1.72 -1.90 -10.74
N SER A 68 3.01 -1.74 -10.44
CA SER A 68 3.85 -0.68 -10.99
C SER A 68 5.18 -1.23 -11.46
N GLU A 69 5.61 -0.84 -12.64
CA GLU A 69 6.95 -1.04 -13.15
C GLU A 69 7.76 0.24 -12.94
N GLY A 70 8.45 0.34 -11.81
CA GLY A 70 9.13 1.53 -11.34
C GLY A 70 8.32 2.31 -10.31
N ALA A 71 8.25 3.65 -10.47
CA ALA A 71 7.56 4.51 -9.53
C ALA A 71 6.06 4.17 -9.43
N VAL A 72 5.57 4.18 -8.20
CA VAL A 72 4.15 3.95 -7.89
C VAL A 72 3.42 5.22 -7.49
N ASP A 73 4.15 6.28 -7.17
CA ASP A 73 3.74 7.61 -6.70
C ASP A 73 2.89 7.58 -5.41
N SER A 74 1.98 6.66 -5.27
CA SER A 74 1.06 6.55 -4.12
C SER A 74 1.63 5.78 -2.91
N ILE A 75 2.94 5.48 -2.87
CA ILE A 75 3.62 4.89 -1.72
C ILE A 75 4.98 5.57 -1.55
N GLN A 76 5.07 6.49 -0.60
CA GLN A 76 6.24 7.35 -0.43
C GLN A 76 6.84 7.21 0.97
N LEU A 77 8.16 7.13 1.03
CA LEU A 77 8.93 7.32 2.25
C LEU A 77 9.43 8.77 2.28
N VAL A 78 8.88 9.58 3.15
CA VAL A 78 9.19 11.02 3.25
C VAL A 78 10.23 11.24 4.33
N SER A 79 11.40 11.78 3.98
CA SER A 79 12.50 11.99 4.92
C SER A 79 13.44 13.09 4.48
N ARG A 80 13.92 13.90 5.43
CA ARG A 80 15.05 14.83 5.22
C ARG A 80 16.41 14.13 5.32
N ALA A 81 16.46 12.98 6.00
CA ALA A 81 17.66 12.18 6.08
C ALA A 81 17.83 11.34 4.80
N PRO A 82 19.07 11.12 4.32
CA PRO A 82 19.32 10.17 3.25
C PRO A 82 18.94 8.75 3.72
N LEU A 83 18.50 7.87 2.80
CA LEU A 83 18.05 6.51 3.09
C LEU A 83 19.01 5.73 4.00
N THR A 84 20.31 5.91 3.81
CA THR A 84 21.38 5.23 4.59
C THR A 84 21.47 5.68 6.06
N ARG A 85 20.81 6.78 6.42
CA ARG A 85 20.81 7.35 7.78
C ARG A 85 19.48 7.21 8.49
N ILE A 86 18.46 6.69 7.85
CA ILE A 86 17.16 6.44 8.47
C ILE A 86 17.32 5.30 9.48
N ARG A 87 16.95 5.55 10.73
CA ARG A 87 16.97 4.59 11.84
C ARG A 87 15.58 4.29 12.39
N SER A 88 14.61 5.17 12.11
CA SER A 88 13.21 4.98 12.51
C SER A 88 12.27 5.42 11.39
N VAL A 89 11.18 4.66 11.22
CA VAL A 89 10.13 4.95 10.24
C VAL A 89 8.77 4.92 10.91
N GLY A 90 8.07 6.03 10.87
CA GLY A 90 6.65 6.11 11.23
C GLY A 90 5.83 5.40 10.16
N VAL A 91 5.19 4.29 10.51
CA VAL A 91 4.45 3.44 9.57
C VAL A 91 2.94 3.59 9.71
N THR A 92 2.25 3.68 8.57
CA THR A 92 0.79 3.74 8.53
C THR A 92 0.17 2.38 8.88
N PRO A 93 -0.93 2.35 9.64
CA PRO A 93 -1.68 1.12 9.88
C PRO A 93 -2.53 0.68 8.67
N GLU A 94 -2.65 1.50 7.63
CA GLU A 94 -3.58 1.28 6.51
C GLU A 94 -3.06 0.32 5.44
N SER A 95 -1.74 0.02 5.39
CA SER A 95 -1.15 -0.86 4.38
C SER A 95 -0.23 -1.91 4.96
N ALA A 96 -0.62 -3.16 4.89
CA ALA A 96 0.21 -4.29 5.31
C ALA A 96 1.42 -4.49 4.37
N THR A 97 1.24 -4.44 3.06
CA THR A 97 2.33 -4.65 2.08
C THR A 97 3.38 -3.55 2.18
N SER A 98 2.99 -2.27 2.25
CA SER A 98 3.95 -1.17 2.29
C SER A 98 4.82 -1.21 3.56
N VAL A 99 4.25 -1.60 4.70
CA VAL A 99 5.00 -1.79 5.95
C VAL A 99 6.03 -2.93 5.83
N VAL A 100 5.65 -4.06 5.23
CA VAL A 100 6.60 -5.17 4.97
C VAL A 100 7.68 -4.73 3.98
N LEU A 101 7.31 -3.99 2.95
CA LEU A 101 8.26 -3.47 1.95
C LEU A 101 9.32 -2.56 2.59
N VAL A 102 8.93 -1.67 3.50
CA VAL A 102 9.89 -0.84 4.26
C VAL A 102 10.84 -1.72 5.07
N ARG A 103 10.37 -2.78 5.73
CA ARG A 103 11.26 -3.72 6.45
C ARG A 103 12.28 -4.41 5.55
N ILE A 104 11.88 -4.72 4.32
CA ILE A 104 12.80 -5.33 3.34
C ILE A 104 13.82 -4.30 2.85
N LEU A 105 13.39 -3.08 2.58
CA LEU A 105 14.23 -2.03 2.02
C LEU A 105 15.17 -1.41 3.06
N LEU A 106 14.69 -1.24 4.30
CA LEU A 106 15.40 -0.64 5.43
C LEU A 106 15.37 -1.59 6.65
N PRO A 107 16.06 -2.74 6.60
CA PRO A 107 15.96 -3.78 7.62
C PRO A 107 16.45 -3.36 9.01
N GLU A 108 17.31 -2.34 9.08
CA GLU A 108 17.87 -1.81 10.33
C GLU A 108 17.02 -0.69 10.96
N ALA A 109 15.95 -0.24 10.27
CA ALA A 109 15.11 0.83 10.78
C ALA A 109 14.03 0.29 11.72
N GLU A 110 13.88 0.94 12.88
CA GLU A 110 12.79 0.68 13.80
C GLU A 110 11.46 1.18 13.23
N HIS A 111 10.40 0.43 13.40
CA HIS A 111 9.06 0.84 13.01
C HIS A 111 8.30 1.36 14.23
N VAL A 112 7.85 2.61 14.14
CA VAL A 112 7.05 3.28 15.15
C VAL A 112 5.69 3.67 14.56
N PRO A 113 4.66 3.95 15.36
CA PRO A 113 3.40 4.54 14.89
C PRO A 113 3.62 5.80 14.05
N LEU A 114 2.76 6.03 13.05
CA LEU A 114 2.92 7.14 12.10
C LEU A 114 2.91 8.52 12.75
N ASP A 115 2.22 8.67 13.88
CA ASP A 115 2.09 9.91 14.67
C ASP A 115 3.25 10.13 15.63
N GLU A 116 4.12 9.15 15.84
CA GLU A 116 5.31 9.29 16.66
C GLU A 116 6.47 9.94 15.88
N PRO A 117 7.41 10.60 16.60
CA PRO A 117 8.62 11.14 15.99
C PRO A 117 9.48 10.04 15.35
N ALA A 118 9.86 10.24 14.09
CA ALA A 118 10.70 9.31 13.33
C ALA A 118 11.56 10.04 12.29
N ASP A 119 12.64 9.40 11.83
CA ASP A 119 13.51 9.94 10.78
C ASP A 119 12.80 10.02 9.42
N ALA A 120 11.86 9.12 9.18
CA ALA A 120 11.05 9.07 7.97
C ALA A 120 9.60 8.72 8.27
N LYS A 121 8.69 9.07 7.35
CA LYS A 121 7.28 8.69 7.41
C LYS A 121 6.87 7.92 6.16
N LEU A 122 6.21 6.77 6.35
CA LEU A 122 5.59 6.01 5.27
C LEU A 122 4.19 6.54 5.02
N LEU A 123 3.98 7.16 3.88
CA LEU A 123 2.68 7.63 3.40
C LEU A 123 2.17 6.75 2.26
N ILE A 124 0.86 6.56 2.19
CA ILE A 124 0.20 5.80 1.13
C ILE A 124 -1.04 6.50 0.58
N GLY A 125 -1.48 6.08 -0.60
CA GLY A 125 -2.71 6.55 -1.23
C GLY A 125 -2.73 8.06 -1.42
N ASP A 126 -3.87 8.66 -1.10
CA ASP A 126 -4.09 10.10 -1.32
C ASP A 126 -3.15 10.97 -0.48
N ALA A 127 -2.81 10.53 0.75
CA ALA A 127 -1.86 11.25 1.60
C ALA A 127 -0.44 11.29 0.99
N ALA A 128 0.00 10.20 0.35
CA ALA A 128 1.28 10.17 -0.37
C ALA A 128 1.27 11.10 -1.58
N LEU A 129 0.21 11.03 -2.40
CA LEU A 129 0.06 11.87 -3.58
C LEU A 129 -0.01 13.36 -3.20
N GLN A 130 -0.81 13.72 -2.20
CA GLN A 130 -0.92 15.09 -1.72
C GLN A 130 0.42 15.62 -1.18
N SER A 131 1.12 14.81 -0.38
CA SER A 131 2.44 15.17 0.18
C SER A 131 3.45 15.52 -0.91
N MET A 132 3.45 14.83 -2.05
CA MET A 132 4.36 15.13 -3.16
C MET A 132 4.18 16.53 -3.75
N PHE A 133 2.98 17.13 -3.63
CA PHE A 133 2.69 18.49 -4.11
C PHE A 133 2.87 19.57 -3.03
N GLU A 134 2.62 19.23 -1.77
CA GLU A 134 2.51 20.21 -0.68
C GLU A 134 3.74 20.24 0.23
N ASP A 135 4.45 19.12 0.37
CA ASP A 135 5.62 18.99 1.26
C ASP A 135 6.93 18.98 0.45
N PRO A 136 7.81 19.99 0.63
CA PRO A 136 9.11 20.03 -0.05
C PRO A 136 10.13 19.02 0.50
N THR A 137 9.79 18.25 1.53
CA THR A 137 10.67 17.20 2.07
C THR A 137 10.93 16.13 1.00
N PRO A 138 12.16 15.62 0.86
CA PRO A 138 12.46 14.58 -0.11
C PRO A 138 11.56 13.36 0.03
N HIS A 139 11.03 12.89 -1.11
CA HIS A 139 10.18 11.72 -1.25
C HIS A 139 10.95 10.60 -1.93
N HIS A 140 10.92 9.42 -1.33
CA HIS A 140 11.51 8.21 -1.88
C HIS A 140 10.39 7.24 -2.25
N ASP A 141 10.17 7.05 -3.55
CA ASP A 141 9.14 6.16 -4.07
C ASP A 141 9.50 4.69 -3.83
N LEU A 142 8.65 3.96 -3.12
CA LEU A 142 8.95 2.57 -2.75
C LEU A 142 8.89 1.60 -3.92
N GLY A 143 8.10 1.88 -4.95
CA GLY A 143 8.07 1.07 -6.17
C GLY A 143 9.39 1.18 -6.92
N ARG A 144 9.93 2.40 -7.04
CA ARG A 144 11.26 2.63 -7.64
C ARG A 144 12.36 1.93 -6.85
N LEU A 145 12.40 2.11 -5.53
CA LEU A 145 13.39 1.46 -4.67
C LEU A 145 13.32 -0.07 -4.75
N TRP A 146 12.12 -0.62 -4.86
CA TRP A 146 11.92 -2.06 -5.06
C TRP A 146 12.48 -2.53 -6.40
N GLN A 147 12.16 -1.84 -7.49
CA GLN A 147 12.67 -2.16 -8.82
C GLN A 147 14.20 -2.04 -8.90
N GLU A 148 14.78 -0.99 -8.34
CA GLU A 148 16.25 -0.81 -8.29
C GLU A 148 16.94 -1.95 -7.53
N ARG A 149 16.32 -2.44 -6.46
CA ARG A 149 16.87 -3.52 -5.63
C ARG A 149 16.70 -4.91 -6.24
N THR A 150 15.59 -5.17 -6.92
CA THR A 150 15.18 -6.53 -7.31
C THR A 150 15.10 -6.75 -8.82
N GLY A 151 14.98 -5.69 -9.60
CA GLY A 151 14.67 -5.75 -11.04
C GLY A 151 13.23 -6.17 -11.35
N LEU A 152 12.37 -6.31 -10.32
CA LEU A 152 10.99 -6.79 -10.48
C LEU A 152 9.97 -5.64 -10.35
N PRO A 153 8.81 -5.73 -11.05
CA PRO A 153 7.69 -4.86 -10.78
C PRO A 153 7.15 -5.08 -9.37
N MET A 154 6.50 -4.07 -8.80
CA MET A 154 5.78 -4.16 -7.54
C MET A 154 4.32 -4.53 -7.82
N VAL A 155 3.79 -5.49 -7.05
CA VAL A 155 2.39 -5.94 -7.11
C VAL A 155 1.75 -5.89 -5.73
#